data_a79cc68d4cfd0cc277e51f3b52b73752
#
_entry.id   a79cc68d4cfd0cc277e51f3b52b73752
#
_cell.length_a   1.000
_cell.length_b   1.000
_cell.length_c   1.000
_cell.angle_alpha   90.00
_cell.angle_beta   90.00
_cell.angle_gamma   90.00
#
_symmetry.space_group_name_H-M   'P 1'
#
loop_
_entity.id
_entity.type
_entity.pdbx_description
1 polymer ?
#
loop_
_entity_poly.entity_id
_entity_poly.type
_entity_poly.pdbx_seq_one_letter_code
_entity_poly.pdbx_strand_id
1 'polypeptide(L)'
;MIRKANKKQIGEYYENIACQYLLKQGLKLLDYNAQFRFGELDLIMLDGKCLVFIEVRYRKNANFGHAETTVTLNKQNKIKQTAQQWMITQNLNIEDTEFRFDVFAITGKSQKWIINAF
;
A
#
# COMPACT_ATOMS: atom_id res chain seq x y z
N MET A 1 17.23 -24.97 -13.85
CA MET A 1 17.27 -23.61 -14.42
C MET A 1 16.58 -22.64 -13.47
N ILE A 2 17.26 -21.60 -13.06
CA ILE A 2 16.71 -20.59 -12.18
C ILE A 2 16.07 -19.49 -13.04
N ARG A 3 14.80 -19.23 -12.83
CA ARG A 3 14.10 -18.15 -13.52
C ARG A 3 14.23 -16.85 -12.73
N LYS A 4 14.46 -15.74 -13.43
CA LYS A 4 14.38 -14.42 -12.81
C LYS A 4 12.93 -14.12 -12.45
N ALA A 5 12.71 -13.53 -11.27
CA ALA A 5 11.41 -13.03 -10.89
C ALA A 5 10.96 -11.92 -11.84
N ASN A 6 9.69 -11.93 -12.26
CA ASN A 6 9.09 -10.85 -13.03
C ASN A 6 8.64 -9.70 -12.13
N LYS A 7 8.19 -8.59 -12.72
CA LYS A 7 7.75 -7.40 -11.95
C LYS A 7 6.61 -7.70 -10.98
N LYS A 8 5.68 -8.55 -11.38
CA LYS A 8 4.55 -8.94 -10.51
C LYS A 8 5.04 -9.71 -9.29
N GLN A 9 5.92 -10.67 -9.49
CA GLN A 9 6.49 -11.47 -8.40
C GLN A 9 7.32 -10.62 -7.44
N ILE A 10 8.09 -9.68 -7.97
CA ILE A 10 8.87 -8.73 -7.16
C ILE A 10 7.94 -7.86 -6.32
N GLY A 11 6.88 -7.32 -6.91
CA GLY A 11 5.87 -6.53 -6.20
C GLY A 11 5.22 -7.32 -5.07
N GLU A 12 4.78 -8.54 -5.34
CA GLU A 12 4.18 -9.43 -4.35
C GLU A 12 5.14 -9.74 -3.19
N TYR A 13 6.42 -9.91 -3.49
CA TYR A 13 7.45 -10.13 -2.49
C TYR A 13 7.54 -8.97 -1.50
N TYR A 14 7.59 -7.72 -1.99
CA TYR A 14 7.69 -6.54 -1.14
C TYR A 14 6.37 -6.22 -0.43
N GLU A 15 5.25 -6.48 -1.07
CA GLU A 15 3.94 -6.36 -0.42
C GLU A 15 3.81 -7.34 0.74
N ASN A 16 4.32 -8.57 0.60
CA ASN A 16 4.33 -9.54 1.68
C ASN A 16 5.22 -9.10 2.84
N ILE A 17 6.40 -8.54 2.55
CA ILE A 17 7.29 -7.99 3.58
C ILE A 17 6.56 -6.88 4.37
N ALA A 18 5.93 -5.95 3.66
CA ALA A 18 5.17 -4.87 4.27
C ALA A 18 4.03 -5.42 5.12
N CYS A 19 3.26 -6.36 4.59
CA CYS A 19 2.13 -6.96 5.30
C CYS A 19 2.59 -7.64 6.60
N GLN A 20 3.65 -8.44 6.55
CA GLN A 20 4.17 -9.12 7.73
C GLN A 20 4.65 -8.13 8.79
N TYR A 21 5.31 -7.06 8.38
CA TYR A 21 5.74 -6.01 9.30
C TYR A 21 4.53 -5.37 9.99
N LEU A 22 3.51 -5.00 9.22
CA LEU A 22 2.33 -4.30 9.74
C LEU A 22 1.46 -5.21 10.62
N LEU A 23 1.36 -6.50 10.29
CA LEU A 23 0.71 -7.48 11.15
C LEU A 23 1.38 -7.55 12.53
N LYS A 24 2.70 -7.52 12.58
CA LYS A 24 3.46 -7.50 13.84
C LYS A 24 3.23 -6.21 14.63
N GLN A 25 2.89 -5.11 13.95
CA GLN A 25 2.55 -3.85 14.60
C GLN A 25 1.11 -3.81 15.10
N GLY A 26 0.34 -4.87 14.87
CA GLY A 26 -1.02 -5.01 15.37
C GLY A 26 -2.11 -4.66 14.38
N LEU A 27 -1.77 -4.31 13.14
CA LEU A 27 -2.77 -4.10 12.11
C LEU A 27 -3.37 -5.44 11.67
N LYS A 28 -4.62 -5.43 11.22
CA LYS A 28 -5.29 -6.62 10.68
C LYS A 28 -5.44 -6.47 9.19
N LEU A 29 -5.17 -7.53 8.44
CA LEU A 29 -5.35 -7.54 6.99
C LEU A 29 -6.82 -7.75 6.64
N LEU A 30 -7.36 -6.86 5.81
CA LEU A 30 -8.73 -6.94 5.28
C LEU A 30 -8.73 -7.42 3.84
N ASP A 31 -7.85 -6.88 3.00
CA ASP A 31 -7.78 -7.19 1.58
C ASP A 31 -6.39 -6.84 1.05
N TYR A 32 -6.03 -7.41 -0.08
CA TYR A 32 -4.76 -7.13 -0.74
C TYR A 32 -4.92 -7.27 -2.25
N ASN A 33 -4.09 -6.54 -3.00
CA ASN A 33 -4.12 -6.53 -4.47
C ASN A 33 -5.54 -6.37 -5.03
N ALA A 34 -6.29 -5.44 -4.44
CA ALA A 34 -7.65 -5.16 -4.88
C ALA A 34 -7.60 -4.43 -6.23
N GLN A 35 -8.21 -5.05 -7.25
CA GLN A 35 -8.17 -4.58 -8.63
C GLN A 35 -9.46 -3.84 -8.96
N PHE A 36 -9.32 -2.64 -9.55
CA PHE A 36 -10.42 -1.85 -10.07
C PHE A 36 -10.07 -1.37 -11.46
N ARG A 37 -11.07 -0.90 -12.21
CA ARG A 37 -10.90 -0.49 -13.60
C ARG A 37 -9.77 0.55 -13.79
N PHE A 38 -9.64 1.49 -12.87
CA PHE A 38 -8.72 2.62 -12.99
C PHE A 38 -7.58 2.58 -11.99
N GLY A 39 -7.42 1.50 -11.25
CA GLY A 39 -6.34 1.40 -10.28
C GLY A 39 -6.39 0.16 -9.43
N GLU A 40 -5.40 0.02 -8.57
CA GLU A 40 -5.31 -1.08 -7.62
C GLU A 40 -4.89 -0.56 -6.25
N LEU A 41 -5.19 -1.34 -5.23
CA LEU A 41 -4.79 -1.07 -3.86
C LEU A 41 -3.92 -2.23 -3.39
N ASP A 42 -2.72 -1.93 -2.91
CA ASP A 42 -1.75 -2.96 -2.53
C ASP A 42 -2.19 -3.71 -1.27
N LEU A 43 -2.40 -2.99 -0.18
CA LEU A 43 -2.84 -3.55 1.09
C LEU A 43 -3.95 -2.68 1.67
N ILE A 44 -4.96 -3.34 2.24
CA ILE A 44 -6.03 -2.69 2.98
C ILE A 44 -6.08 -3.35 4.35
N MET A 45 -5.82 -2.57 5.38
CA MET A 45 -5.68 -3.08 6.74
C MET A 45 -6.54 -2.28 7.71
N LEU A 46 -6.65 -2.77 8.93
CA LEU A 46 -7.38 -2.12 10.00
C LEU A 46 -6.42 -1.88 11.16
N ASP A 47 -6.30 -0.63 11.56
CA ASP A 47 -5.53 -0.21 12.73
C ASP A 47 -6.52 0.26 13.80
N GLY A 48 -6.87 -0.63 14.74
CA GLY A 48 -7.98 -0.38 15.65
C GLY A 48 -9.26 -0.20 14.85
N LYS A 49 -9.83 0.99 14.87
CA LYS A 49 -11.03 1.36 14.11
C LYS A 49 -10.72 2.06 12.80
N CYS A 50 -9.46 2.38 12.55
CA CYS A 50 -9.05 3.13 11.38
C CYS A 50 -8.77 2.18 10.21
N LEU A 51 -9.44 2.42 9.09
CA LEU A 51 -9.19 1.74 7.84
C LEU A 51 -7.94 2.34 7.20
N VAL A 52 -6.96 1.51 6.87
CA VAL A 52 -5.67 1.96 6.35
C VAL A 52 -5.44 1.39 4.96
N PHE A 53 -5.26 2.29 3.99
CA PHE A 53 -4.86 1.93 2.64
C PHE A 53 -3.36 2.15 2.54
N ILE A 54 -2.61 1.08 2.26
CA ILE A 54 -1.14 1.12 2.29
C ILE A 54 -0.61 0.90 0.89
N GLU A 55 0.12 1.89 0.39
CA GLU A 55 0.87 1.79 -0.87
C GLU A 55 2.27 1.28 -0.55
N VAL A 56 2.67 0.19 -1.19
CA VAL A 56 4.00 -0.42 -1.00
C VAL A 56 4.90 0.01 -2.15
N ARG A 57 6.06 0.59 -1.81
CA ARG A 57 7.05 1.05 -2.79
C ARG A 57 8.40 0.44 -2.50
N TYR A 58 9.12 0.14 -3.58
CA TYR A 58 10.44 -0.46 -3.51
C TYR A 58 11.40 0.21 -4.47
N ARG A 59 12.62 0.45 -4.00
CA ARG A 59 13.79 0.81 -4.80
C ARG A 59 14.98 0.01 -4.33
N LYS A 60 15.81 -0.44 -5.29
CA LYS A 60 17.01 -1.22 -5.01
C LYS A 60 18.01 -0.45 -4.15
N ASN A 61 18.10 0.87 -4.37
CA ASN A 61 18.97 1.79 -3.63
C ASN A 61 18.41 3.22 -3.72
N ALA A 62 19.07 4.17 -3.05
CA ALA A 62 18.64 5.56 -3.01
C ALA A 62 19.32 6.45 -4.07
N ASN A 63 19.97 5.88 -5.08
CA ASN A 63 20.74 6.67 -6.08
C ASN A 63 19.89 7.69 -6.83
N PHE A 64 18.61 7.39 -7.05
CA PHE A 64 17.64 8.28 -7.71
C PHE A 64 16.52 8.71 -6.77
N GLY A 65 16.77 8.71 -5.46
CA GLY A 65 15.83 9.05 -4.42
C GLY A 65 15.30 7.82 -3.68
N HIS A 66 14.65 8.05 -2.55
CA HIS A 66 14.04 7.00 -1.74
C HIS A 66 12.73 6.50 -2.37
N ALA A 67 12.33 5.27 -2.01
CA ALA A 67 11.14 4.64 -2.58
C ALA A 67 9.86 5.46 -2.38
N GLU A 68 9.70 6.12 -1.23
CA GLU A 68 8.52 6.94 -0.93
C GLU A 68 8.34 8.11 -1.91
N THR A 69 9.39 8.60 -2.55
CA THR A 69 9.31 9.71 -3.52
C THR A 69 8.62 9.29 -4.82
N THR A 70 8.41 7.99 -5.04
CA THR A 70 7.73 7.49 -6.23
C THR A 70 6.22 7.64 -6.17
N VAL A 71 5.65 7.95 -4.99
CA VAL A 71 4.21 8.16 -4.82
C VAL A 71 3.89 9.62 -5.16
N THR A 72 3.79 9.89 -6.44
CA THR A 72 3.50 11.24 -6.98
C THR A 72 2.09 11.69 -6.63
N LEU A 73 1.83 12.99 -6.74
CA LEU A 73 0.48 13.54 -6.51
C LEU A 73 -0.56 12.87 -7.40
N ASN A 74 -0.22 12.61 -8.66
CA ASN A 74 -1.12 11.92 -9.59
C ASN A 74 -1.47 10.50 -9.09
N LYS A 75 -0.48 9.76 -8.60
CA LYS A 75 -0.70 8.43 -8.01
C LYS A 75 -1.52 8.52 -6.72
N GLN A 76 -1.24 9.49 -5.87
CA GLN A 76 -2.02 9.72 -4.65
C GLN A 76 -3.51 9.91 -4.97
N ASN A 77 -3.81 10.73 -5.99
CA ASN A 77 -5.19 10.97 -6.40
C ASN A 77 -5.87 9.71 -6.93
N LYS A 78 -5.15 8.89 -7.69
CA LYS A 78 -5.66 7.60 -8.18
C LYS A 78 -5.93 6.64 -7.03
N ILE A 79 -5.03 6.57 -6.07
CA ILE A 79 -5.20 5.73 -4.87
C ILE A 79 -6.43 6.16 -4.09
N LYS A 80 -6.62 7.45 -3.89
CA LYS A 80 -7.80 7.99 -3.17
C LYS A 80 -9.10 7.64 -3.88
N GLN A 81 -9.15 7.77 -5.20
CA GLN A 81 -10.34 7.41 -5.99
C GLN A 81 -10.62 5.91 -5.90
N THR A 82 -9.58 5.08 -6.03
CA THR A 82 -9.71 3.63 -5.96
C THR A 82 -10.17 3.19 -4.56
N ALA A 83 -9.65 3.82 -3.51
CA ALA A 83 -10.06 3.57 -2.14
C ALA A 83 -11.55 3.86 -1.91
N GLN A 84 -12.06 4.96 -2.49
CA GLN A 84 -13.49 5.26 -2.45
C GLN A 84 -14.33 4.16 -3.09
N GLN A 85 -13.90 3.66 -4.26
CA GLN A 85 -14.57 2.55 -4.94
C GLN A 85 -14.58 1.29 -4.08
N TRP A 86 -13.45 0.97 -3.45
CA TRP A 86 -13.37 -0.18 -2.55
C TRP A 86 -14.35 -0.02 -1.38
N MET A 87 -14.38 1.15 -0.73
CA MET A 87 -15.31 1.41 0.37
C MET A 87 -16.77 1.26 -0.06
N ILE A 88 -17.12 1.74 -1.24
CA ILE A 88 -18.46 1.59 -1.81
C ILE A 88 -18.81 0.10 -1.99
N THR A 89 -17.87 -0.70 -2.54
CA THR A 89 -18.12 -2.14 -2.72
C THR A 89 -18.30 -2.88 -1.38
N GLN A 90 -17.76 -2.34 -0.29
CA GLN A 90 -17.91 -2.88 1.06
C GLN A 90 -19.14 -2.32 1.79
N ASN A 91 -19.97 -1.54 1.10
CA ASN A 91 -21.14 -0.87 1.69
C ASN A 91 -20.79 0.04 2.87
N LEU A 92 -19.61 0.66 2.82
CA LEU A 92 -19.19 1.62 3.83
C LEU A 92 -19.66 3.02 3.45
N ASN A 93 -20.11 3.78 4.46
CA ASN A 93 -20.35 5.21 4.28
C ASN A 93 -19.04 5.94 4.48
N ILE A 94 -18.54 6.59 3.43
CA ILE A 94 -17.24 7.27 3.44
C ILE A 94 -17.20 8.35 4.51
N GLU A 95 -18.29 9.09 4.70
CA GLU A 95 -18.36 10.17 5.69
C GLU A 95 -18.30 9.67 7.14
N ASP A 96 -18.75 8.45 7.38
CA ASP A 96 -18.78 7.84 8.71
C ASP A 96 -17.61 6.88 8.95
N THR A 97 -16.74 6.71 7.97
CA THR A 97 -15.61 5.78 8.06
C THR A 97 -14.32 6.53 8.34
N GLU A 98 -13.65 6.17 9.44
CA GLU A 98 -12.30 6.65 9.71
C GLU A 98 -11.32 5.90 8.83
N PHE A 99 -10.54 6.63 8.03
CA PHE A 99 -9.55 6.02 7.15
C PHE A 99 -8.35 6.95 6.93
N ARG A 100 -7.25 6.33 6.52
CA ARG A 100 -6.02 7.07 6.18
C ARG A 100 -5.24 6.35 5.10
N PHE A 101 -4.26 7.05 4.54
CA PHE A 101 -3.36 6.52 3.50
C PHE A 101 -1.94 6.50 4.04
N ASP A 102 -1.35 5.30 4.06
CA ASP A 102 0.02 5.09 4.50
C ASP A 102 0.88 4.65 3.32
N VAL A 103 2.18 4.89 3.41
CA VAL A 103 3.18 4.39 2.47
C VAL A 103 4.15 3.50 3.23
N PHE A 104 4.39 2.31 2.73
CA PHE A 104 5.45 1.44 3.22
C PHE A 104 6.54 1.41 2.16
N ALA A 105 7.68 2.02 2.46
CA ALA A 105 8.77 2.22 1.51
C ALA A 105 9.97 1.36 1.87
N ILE A 106 10.46 0.60 0.91
CA ILE A 106 11.66 -0.22 1.05
C ILE A 106 12.69 0.32 0.07
N THR A 107 13.78 0.89 0.60
CA THR A 107 14.89 1.41 -0.18
C THR A 107 16.13 0.61 0.18
N GLY A 108 16.56 -0.29 -0.71
CA GLY A 108 17.61 -1.25 -0.39
C GLY A 108 17.21 -2.12 0.78
N LYS A 109 17.94 -2.01 1.90
CA LYS A 109 17.64 -2.73 3.14
C LYS A 109 16.86 -1.89 4.15
N SER A 110 16.61 -0.62 3.85
CA SER A 110 15.88 0.29 4.73
C SER A 110 14.38 0.14 4.54
N GLN A 111 13.66 0.04 5.64
CA GLN A 111 12.20 0.00 5.63
C GLN A 111 11.66 1.23 6.37
N LYS A 112 10.64 1.85 5.80
CA LYS A 112 10.03 3.03 6.39
C LYS A 112 8.51 2.96 6.24
N TRP A 113 7.82 2.97 7.37
CA TRP A 113 6.37 3.05 7.41
C TRP A 113 5.97 4.50 7.67
N ILE A 114 5.37 5.13 6.67
CA ILE A 114 4.93 6.52 6.73
C ILE A 114 3.43 6.53 6.97
N ILE A 115 3.04 6.85 8.19
CA ILE A 115 1.65 6.90 8.60
C ILE A 115 1.05 8.23 8.13
N ASN A 116 -0.16 8.15 7.58
CA ASN A 116 -0.90 9.33 7.10
C ASN A 116 -0.07 10.13 6.09
N ALA A 117 0.42 9.44 5.07
CA ALA A 117 1.40 9.97 4.13
C ALA A 117 0.82 11.01 3.16
N PHE A 118 -0.51 10.94 2.90
CA PHE A 118 -1.17 11.90 2.01
C PHE A 118 -2.67 11.99 2.22
#